data_722130f7b5230fb24769e0049c0a71b7
#
_entry.id   722130f7b5230fb24769e0049c0a71b7
#
_cell.length_a   1.000
_cell.length_b   1.000
_cell.length_c   1.000
_cell.angle_alpha   90.00
_cell.angle_beta   90.00
_cell.angle_gamma   90.00
#
_symmetry.space_group_name_H-M   'P 1'
#
loop_
_entity.id
_entity.type
_entity.pdbx_description
1 polymer ?
#
loop_
_entity_poly.entity_id
_entity_poly.type
_entity_poly.pdbx_seq_one_letter_code
_entity_poly.pdbx_strand_id
1 'polypeptide(L)'
;MKNRKNRPVNGKVFRSGVYSTAILAAAILLAVLVNLVVRALPSKYTEFDLSEGRMYTLGDSSVQLAQSLQQDVTIYYLCETGSEDAIITKLLDHYAAESSHIHWEQKDPTLYPTFAAQYGAENASTGSLIVTSGEDSVVLDAADLYEYDYSDYYTTGSANVTFGGEKQITAAIYKLTSGDARVAYYTTNHGEQALTSSLTEALNAQNITLQPLNLLTSEIPEDCSLLIINAPTLDLASDDGLVDEASMLQNYLNEGGKMLLTTNIYDETPNLDALMAEFGLSREPGIVVEGDSGHSLYGYPYSLFPDYGATEESAALNGVNKDTHVMLSVAQGLVLTETEDVTAEPLLNTSEQSYSKQDVNNAATTEKESGDTDGPFTLAAWACNDNTGAEVIWIGCPNVDNEQVYQFIPGNRTFLQGCAVSLAGDDSGLLIDTKALEAEPITVAASQATTLGLVFVFVLPAAVLVAGAVVVLLRRRR
;
A
#
# COMPACT_ATOMS: atom_id res chain seq x y z
N MET A 1 -67.19 -50.74 -31.30
CA MET A 1 -65.81 -50.98 -30.93
C MET A 1 -64.90 -50.75 -32.18
N LYS A 2 -64.17 -49.62 -32.24
CA LYS A 2 -63.29 -49.28 -33.38
C LYS A 2 -61.88 -49.85 -33.13
N ASN A 3 -61.46 -50.84 -33.93
CA ASN A 3 -60.09 -51.38 -33.93
C ASN A 3 -59.11 -50.29 -34.25
N ARG A 4 -58.24 -49.93 -33.30
CA ARG A 4 -56.99 -49.12 -33.52
C ARG A 4 -55.98 -50.05 -34.21
N LYS A 5 -55.78 -49.87 -35.54
CA LYS A 5 -54.69 -50.50 -36.29
C LYS A 5 -53.36 -50.00 -35.75
N ASN A 6 -52.54 -50.89 -35.21
CA ASN A 6 -51.14 -50.62 -34.90
C ASN A 6 -50.43 -50.27 -36.21
N ARG A 7 -50.01 -48.98 -36.35
CA ARG A 7 -49.14 -48.58 -37.45
C ARG A 7 -47.71 -49.13 -37.17
N PRO A 8 -47.08 -49.83 -38.07
CA PRO A 8 -45.71 -50.30 -37.89
C PRO A 8 -44.77 -49.10 -37.73
N VAL A 9 -44.00 -49.09 -36.66
CA VAL A 9 -43.00 -48.07 -36.40
C VAL A 9 -41.93 -48.15 -37.51
N ASN A 10 -41.78 -47.08 -38.29
CA ASN A 10 -40.84 -47.05 -39.41
C ASN A 10 -39.40 -47.09 -38.84
N GLY A 11 -38.69 -48.22 -38.99
CA GLY A 11 -37.41 -48.48 -38.35
C GLY A 11 -36.32 -47.43 -38.63
N LYS A 12 -36.41 -46.69 -39.75
CA LYS A 12 -35.54 -45.57 -40.05
C LYS A 12 -35.78 -44.38 -39.15
N VAL A 13 -37.04 -44.06 -38.86
CA VAL A 13 -37.43 -42.95 -37.94
C VAL A 13 -37.07 -43.28 -36.50
N PHE A 14 -37.26 -44.53 -36.10
CA PHE A 14 -36.86 -44.99 -34.76
C PHE A 14 -35.31 -44.93 -34.56
N ARG A 15 -34.53 -45.40 -35.54
CA ARG A 15 -33.07 -45.29 -35.50
C ARG A 15 -32.59 -43.83 -35.48
N SER A 16 -33.19 -42.96 -36.29
CA SER A 16 -32.86 -41.52 -36.28
C SER A 16 -33.19 -40.88 -34.93
N GLY A 17 -34.33 -41.23 -34.30
CA GLY A 17 -34.68 -40.76 -32.96
C GLY A 17 -33.69 -41.21 -31.89
N VAL A 18 -33.31 -42.50 -31.91
CA VAL A 18 -32.30 -43.01 -30.95
C VAL A 18 -30.93 -42.34 -31.11
N TYR A 19 -30.45 -42.11 -32.35
CA TYR A 19 -29.20 -41.36 -32.56
C TYR A 19 -29.28 -39.90 -32.07
N SER A 20 -30.39 -39.21 -32.34
CA SER A 20 -30.57 -37.84 -31.86
C SER A 20 -30.61 -37.77 -30.33
N THR A 21 -31.28 -38.73 -29.66
CA THR A 21 -31.32 -38.79 -28.21
C THR A 21 -29.96 -39.15 -27.61
N ALA A 22 -29.20 -40.05 -28.23
CA ALA A 22 -27.85 -40.41 -27.80
C ALA A 22 -26.88 -39.22 -27.94
N ILE A 23 -26.96 -38.45 -29.04
CA ILE A 23 -26.15 -37.25 -29.25
C ILE A 23 -26.52 -36.18 -28.21
N LEU A 24 -27.79 -35.98 -27.93
CA LEU A 24 -28.24 -35.05 -26.90
C LEU A 24 -27.74 -35.44 -25.51
N ALA A 25 -27.86 -36.72 -25.15
CA ALA A 25 -27.36 -37.25 -23.89
C ALA A 25 -25.84 -37.10 -23.76
N ALA A 26 -25.08 -37.36 -24.85
CA ALA A 26 -23.64 -37.17 -24.90
C ALA A 26 -23.26 -35.67 -24.75
N ALA A 27 -24.01 -34.77 -25.37
CA ALA A 27 -23.80 -33.33 -25.25
C ALA A 27 -24.05 -32.82 -23.84
N ILE A 28 -25.11 -33.30 -23.19
CA ILE A 28 -25.38 -32.98 -21.78
C ILE A 28 -24.29 -33.52 -20.87
N LEU A 29 -23.87 -34.78 -21.08
CA LEU A 29 -22.80 -35.39 -20.29
C LEU A 29 -21.47 -34.61 -20.46
N LEU A 30 -21.15 -34.21 -21.70
CA LEU A 30 -19.97 -33.39 -21.98
C LEU A 30 -20.06 -32.02 -21.28
N ALA A 31 -21.21 -31.37 -21.33
CA ALA A 31 -21.43 -30.09 -20.64
C ALA A 31 -21.26 -30.22 -19.11
N VAL A 32 -21.78 -31.30 -18.52
CA VAL A 32 -21.59 -31.58 -17.08
C VAL A 32 -20.12 -31.86 -16.78
N LEU A 33 -19.42 -32.66 -17.60
CA LEU A 33 -17.99 -32.92 -17.42
C LEU A 33 -17.16 -31.65 -17.52
N VAL A 34 -17.41 -30.81 -18.53
CA VAL A 34 -16.71 -29.52 -18.67
C VAL A 34 -16.96 -28.65 -17.45
N ASN A 35 -18.20 -28.57 -16.96
CA ASN A 35 -18.53 -27.79 -15.76
C ASN A 35 -17.81 -28.33 -14.51
N LEU A 36 -17.73 -29.65 -14.35
CA LEU A 36 -16.99 -30.28 -13.25
C LEU A 36 -15.47 -30.00 -13.34
N VAL A 37 -14.90 -30.06 -14.53
CA VAL A 37 -13.49 -29.74 -14.76
C VAL A 37 -13.22 -28.27 -14.44
N VAL A 38 -14.07 -27.34 -14.92
CA VAL A 38 -13.91 -25.91 -14.65
C VAL A 38 -14.02 -25.63 -13.15
N ARG A 39 -14.94 -26.28 -12.44
CA ARG A 39 -15.05 -26.14 -10.98
C ARG A 39 -13.91 -26.75 -10.17
N ALA A 40 -13.17 -27.69 -10.76
CA ALA A 40 -12.01 -28.32 -10.14
C ALA A 40 -10.71 -27.55 -10.40
N LEU A 41 -10.73 -26.57 -11.30
CA LEU A 41 -9.57 -25.69 -11.53
C LEU A 41 -9.47 -24.65 -10.40
N PRO A 42 -8.23 -24.31 -9.97
CA PRO A 42 -8.01 -23.21 -9.05
C PRO A 42 -8.65 -21.90 -9.55
N SER A 43 -9.15 -21.07 -8.64
CA SER A 43 -9.84 -19.82 -8.95
C SER A 43 -9.01 -18.88 -9.83
N LYS A 44 -7.70 -18.87 -9.68
CA LYS A 44 -6.76 -18.10 -10.51
C LYS A 44 -6.84 -18.35 -12.02
N TYR A 45 -7.42 -19.48 -12.47
CA TYR A 45 -7.63 -19.80 -13.89
C TYR A 45 -9.06 -19.62 -14.36
N THR A 46 -10.00 -19.46 -13.44
CA THR A 46 -11.44 -19.45 -13.76
C THR A 46 -12.13 -18.14 -13.39
N GLU A 47 -11.52 -17.34 -12.52
CA GLU A 47 -12.03 -16.04 -12.10
C GLU A 47 -11.13 -14.95 -12.66
N PHE A 48 -11.72 -13.95 -13.32
CA PHE A 48 -11.03 -12.75 -13.78
C PHE A 48 -11.47 -11.61 -12.89
N ASP A 49 -10.51 -10.98 -12.22
CA ASP A 49 -10.76 -9.79 -11.46
C ASP A 49 -10.98 -8.63 -12.42
N LEU A 50 -12.21 -8.12 -12.44
CA LEU A 50 -12.63 -6.98 -13.27
C LEU A 50 -12.79 -5.71 -12.43
N SER A 51 -12.45 -5.77 -11.14
CA SER A 51 -12.45 -4.58 -10.28
C SER A 51 -11.30 -3.64 -10.70
N GLU A 52 -11.53 -2.34 -10.64
CA GLU A 52 -10.57 -1.32 -11.08
C GLU A 52 -9.29 -1.37 -10.24
N GLY A 53 -9.41 -1.56 -8.92
CA GLY A 53 -8.30 -1.73 -7.98
C GLY A 53 -7.77 -3.16 -7.85
N ARG A 54 -8.15 -4.10 -8.72
CA ARG A 54 -7.79 -5.54 -8.60
C ARG A 54 -8.01 -6.09 -7.18
N MET A 55 -9.18 -5.80 -6.61
CA MET A 55 -9.54 -6.09 -5.22
C MET A 55 -9.30 -7.55 -4.80
N TYR A 56 -9.45 -8.46 -5.74
CA TYR A 56 -9.38 -9.90 -5.52
C TYR A 56 -8.08 -10.55 -6.02
N THR A 57 -7.17 -9.77 -6.61
CA THR A 57 -5.91 -10.30 -7.15
C THR A 57 -4.76 -9.92 -6.22
N LEU A 58 -3.92 -10.88 -5.83
CA LEU A 58 -2.70 -10.60 -5.07
C LEU A 58 -1.68 -9.87 -5.94
N GLY A 59 -0.98 -8.90 -5.35
CA GLY A 59 0.18 -8.26 -5.94
C GLY A 59 1.39 -9.20 -6.04
N ASP A 60 2.33 -8.85 -6.90
CA ASP A 60 3.49 -9.69 -7.18
C ASP A 60 4.32 -9.99 -5.91
N SER A 61 4.49 -9.03 -5.02
CA SER A 61 5.21 -9.20 -3.75
C SER A 61 4.53 -10.22 -2.82
N SER A 62 3.20 -10.15 -2.71
CA SER A 62 2.42 -11.12 -1.91
C SER A 62 2.53 -12.53 -2.49
N VAL A 63 2.48 -12.65 -3.83
CA VAL A 63 2.63 -13.92 -4.54
C VAL A 63 4.04 -14.48 -4.35
N GLN A 64 5.08 -13.67 -4.49
CA GLN A 64 6.47 -14.10 -4.29
C GLN A 64 6.71 -14.58 -2.86
N LEU A 65 6.24 -13.83 -1.85
CA LEU A 65 6.32 -14.26 -0.46
C LEU A 65 5.60 -15.59 -0.24
N ALA A 66 4.34 -15.72 -0.67
CA ALA A 66 3.56 -16.94 -0.52
C ALA A 66 4.24 -18.16 -1.14
N GLN A 67 4.83 -18.00 -2.35
CA GLN A 67 5.52 -19.07 -3.07
C GLN A 67 6.89 -19.42 -2.47
N SER A 68 7.53 -18.49 -1.74
CA SER A 68 8.84 -18.70 -1.11
C SER A 68 8.76 -19.42 0.24
N LEU A 69 7.57 -19.58 0.82
CA LEU A 69 7.37 -20.15 2.15
C LEU A 69 7.91 -21.58 2.27
N GLN A 70 8.60 -21.83 3.38
CA GLN A 70 9.13 -23.16 3.73
C GLN A 70 8.45 -23.74 5.00
N GLN A 71 7.63 -22.94 5.66
CA GLN A 71 6.91 -23.30 6.88
C GLN A 71 5.42 -23.03 6.74
N ASP A 72 4.61 -23.78 7.46
CA ASP A 72 3.16 -23.69 7.36
C ASP A 72 2.64 -22.43 8.08
N VAL A 73 1.72 -21.74 7.42
CA VAL A 73 0.99 -20.59 7.94
C VAL A 73 -0.49 -20.92 7.95
N THR A 74 -1.15 -20.68 9.08
CA THR A 74 -2.60 -20.84 9.20
C THR A 74 -3.23 -19.50 9.54
N ILE A 75 -4.26 -19.12 8.78
CA ILE A 75 -5.01 -17.87 8.96
C ILE A 75 -6.39 -18.24 9.50
N TYR A 76 -6.73 -17.80 10.70
CA TYR A 76 -8.07 -17.97 11.25
C TYR A 76 -8.89 -16.71 11.04
N TYR A 77 -10.02 -16.86 10.38
CA TYR A 77 -10.96 -15.76 10.15
C TYR A 77 -12.07 -15.80 11.19
N LEU A 78 -12.09 -14.80 12.08
CA LEU A 78 -13.07 -14.70 13.18
C LEU A 78 -14.38 -14.11 12.65
N CYS A 79 -15.32 -14.97 12.23
CA CYS A 79 -16.58 -14.54 11.65
C CYS A 79 -17.69 -15.53 11.98
N GLU A 80 -18.90 -15.01 12.27
CA GLU A 80 -20.09 -15.85 12.42
C GLU A 80 -20.45 -16.53 11.10
N THR A 81 -20.83 -17.80 11.19
CA THR A 81 -21.21 -18.60 10.02
C THR A 81 -22.38 -17.96 9.27
N GLY A 82 -22.16 -17.62 7.99
CA GLY A 82 -23.15 -16.97 7.11
C GLY A 82 -23.08 -15.44 7.10
N SER A 83 -22.10 -14.86 7.79
CA SER A 83 -21.81 -13.41 7.80
C SER A 83 -20.42 -13.10 7.26
N GLU A 84 -19.85 -14.02 6.48
CA GLU A 84 -18.52 -13.89 5.90
C GLU A 84 -18.46 -12.72 4.90
N ASP A 85 -17.43 -11.91 5.01
CA ASP A 85 -17.10 -10.91 4.00
C ASP A 85 -16.51 -11.59 2.76
N ALA A 86 -17.10 -11.31 1.60
CA ALA A 86 -16.70 -11.91 0.34
C ALA A 86 -15.31 -11.43 -0.14
N ILE A 87 -14.89 -10.22 0.25
CA ILE A 87 -13.56 -9.68 -0.09
C ILE A 87 -12.51 -10.47 0.68
N ILE A 88 -12.70 -10.61 1.99
CA ILE A 88 -11.77 -11.32 2.88
C ILE A 88 -11.68 -12.80 2.47
N THR A 89 -12.80 -13.47 2.30
CA THR A 89 -12.78 -14.91 1.95
C THR A 89 -12.11 -15.18 0.62
N LYS A 90 -12.34 -14.36 -0.40
CA LYS A 90 -11.67 -14.50 -1.69
C LYS A 90 -10.17 -14.21 -1.59
N LEU A 91 -9.79 -13.19 -0.83
CA LEU A 91 -8.38 -12.88 -0.59
C LEU A 91 -7.65 -14.07 0.07
N LEU A 92 -8.25 -14.69 1.10
CA LEU A 92 -7.71 -15.86 1.77
C LEU A 92 -7.64 -17.09 0.84
N ASP A 93 -8.64 -17.29 -0.02
CA ASP A 93 -8.63 -18.34 -1.04
C ASP A 93 -7.48 -18.16 -2.03
N HIS A 94 -7.18 -16.90 -2.42
CA HIS A 94 -6.06 -16.60 -3.31
C HIS A 94 -4.71 -16.90 -2.65
N TYR A 95 -4.50 -16.54 -1.38
CA TYR A 95 -3.29 -16.92 -0.66
C TYR A 95 -3.11 -18.44 -0.58
N ALA A 96 -4.18 -19.17 -0.23
CA ALA A 96 -4.15 -20.63 -0.17
C ALA A 96 -3.92 -21.28 -1.56
N ALA A 97 -4.30 -20.60 -2.65
CA ALA A 97 -4.06 -21.07 -4.01
C ALA A 97 -2.62 -20.85 -4.49
N GLU A 98 -1.91 -19.84 -3.95
CA GLU A 98 -0.53 -19.54 -4.33
C GLU A 98 0.49 -20.40 -3.58
N SER A 99 0.18 -20.92 -2.40
CA SER A 99 1.10 -21.75 -1.61
C SER A 99 0.40 -22.92 -0.93
N SER A 100 1.02 -24.10 -1.02
CA SER A 100 0.59 -25.28 -0.25
C SER A 100 0.90 -25.17 1.26
N HIS A 101 1.66 -24.15 1.66
CA HIS A 101 1.97 -23.86 3.05
C HIS A 101 0.97 -22.91 3.70
N ILE A 102 0.07 -22.28 2.92
CA ILE A 102 -0.93 -21.37 3.47
C ILE A 102 -2.29 -22.07 3.55
N HIS A 103 -2.82 -22.11 4.75
CA HIS A 103 -4.16 -22.63 5.03
C HIS A 103 -4.99 -21.56 5.73
N TRP A 104 -6.30 -21.56 5.52
CA TRP A 104 -7.17 -20.73 6.32
C TRP A 104 -8.40 -21.47 6.82
N GLU A 105 -8.94 -21.03 7.94
CA GLU A 105 -10.09 -21.64 8.58
C GLU A 105 -10.97 -20.56 9.24
N GLN A 106 -12.27 -20.64 9.02
CA GLN A 106 -13.23 -19.79 9.72
C GLN A 106 -13.40 -20.29 11.17
N LYS A 107 -13.37 -19.37 12.11
CA LYS A 107 -13.70 -19.62 13.52
C LYS A 107 -14.87 -18.73 13.94
N ASP A 108 -16.03 -19.33 14.13
CA ASP A 108 -17.21 -18.63 14.59
C ASP A 108 -17.06 -18.31 16.10
N PRO A 109 -17.00 -17.01 16.49
CA PRO A 109 -16.80 -16.63 17.90
C PRO A 109 -17.96 -17.07 18.81
N THR A 110 -19.14 -17.26 18.27
CA THR A 110 -20.31 -17.77 19.01
C THR A 110 -20.16 -19.25 19.35
N LEU A 111 -19.58 -20.04 18.44
CA LEU A 111 -19.33 -21.46 18.63
C LEU A 111 -18.03 -21.75 19.41
N TYR A 112 -17.02 -20.87 19.24
CA TYR A 112 -15.69 -21.00 19.82
C TYR A 112 -15.28 -19.76 20.63
N PRO A 113 -15.99 -19.38 21.70
CA PRO A 113 -15.79 -18.08 22.37
C PRO A 113 -14.42 -17.90 23.06
N THR A 114 -13.70 -18.99 23.32
CA THR A 114 -12.37 -18.92 23.94
C THR A 114 -11.22 -19.10 22.93
N PHE A 115 -11.51 -19.24 21.64
CA PHE A 115 -10.51 -19.52 20.64
C PHE A 115 -9.53 -18.34 20.47
N ALA A 116 -10.05 -17.15 20.30
CA ALA A 116 -9.23 -15.95 20.10
C ALA A 116 -8.32 -15.62 21.31
N ALA A 117 -8.78 -15.93 22.53
CA ALA A 117 -8.01 -15.73 23.76
C ALA A 117 -6.71 -16.55 23.81
N GLN A 118 -6.61 -17.67 23.08
CA GLN A 118 -5.39 -18.47 23.00
C GLN A 118 -4.25 -17.75 22.28
N TYR A 119 -4.58 -16.72 21.51
CA TYR A 119 -3.66 -15.90 20.72
C TYR A 119 -3.57 -14.44 21.23
N GLY A 120 -4.05 -14.18 22.47
CA GLY A 120 -4.09 -12.84 23.03
C GLY A 120 -5.10 -11.88 22.34
N ALA A 121 -6.08 -12.44 21.65
CA ALA A 121 -7.07 -11.69 20.85
C ALA A 121 -8.46 -11.69 21.52
N GLU A 122 -8.51 -11.54 22.85
CA GLU A 122 -9.77 -11.57 23.63
C GLU A 122 -10.74 -10.46 23.22
N ASN A 123 -10.20 -9.34 22.73
CA ASN A 123 -10.96 -8.16 22.35
C ASN A 123 -11.11 -8.03 20.81
N ALA A 124 -10.63 -9.02 20.04
CA ALA A 124 -10.72 -8.95 18.58
C ALA A 124 -12.18 -8.90 18.13
N SER A 125 -12.47 -7.95 17.25
CA SER A 125 -13.81 -7.78 16.69
C SER A 125 -14.15 -8.88 15.68
N THR A 126 -15.43 -9.07 15.40
CA THR A 126 -15.86 -9.94 14.28
C THR A 126 -15.33 -9.38 12.98
N GLY A 127 -14.74 -10.22 12.16
CA GLY A 127 -14.04 -9.83 10.93
C GLY A 127 -12.52 -9.80 11.06
N SER A 128 -11.97 -9.92 12.29
CA SER A 128 -10.53 -9.98 12.55
C SER A 128 -9.91 -11.27 12.04
N LEU A 129 -8.60 -11.22 11.77
CA LEU A 129 -7.81 -12.36 11.35
C LEU A 129 -6.72 -12.68 12.39
N ILE A 130 -6.43 -13.96 12.58
CA ILE A 130 -5.27 -14.41 13.37
C ILE A 130 -4.39 -15.22 12.44
N VAL A 131 -3.20 -14.70 12.16
CA VAL A 131 -2.18 -15.38 11.35
C VAL A 131 -1.22 -16.11 12.28
N THR A 132 -0.95 -17.38 12.04
CA THR A 132 -0.09 -18.20 12.88
C THR A 132 0.96 -18.95 12.07
N SER A 133 2.17 -19.11 12.64
CA SER A 133 3.20 -20.00 12.13
C SER A 133 3.96 -20.61 13.30
N GLY A 134 3.94 -21.94 13.43
CA GLY A 134 4.48 -22.61 14.60
C GLY A 134 3.75 -22.21 15.89
N GLU A 135 4.49 -21.64 16.84
CA GLU A 135 3.96 -21.15 18.12
C GLU A 135 3.64 -19.64 18.11
N ASP A 136 4.08 -18.95 17.08
CA ASP A 136 3.93 -17.50 16.96
C ASP A 136 2.62 -17.11 16.26
N SER A 137 2.09 -15.92 16.60
CA SER A 137 0.85 -15.41 16.04
C SER A 137 0.87 -13.89 15.91
N VAL A 138 0.14 -13.39 14.91
CA VAL A 138 -0.17 -11.97 14.71
C VAL A 138 -1.68 -11.82 14.58
N VAL A 139 -2.24 -10.88 15.35
CA VAL A 139 -3.66 -10.55 15.31
C VAL A 139 -3.84 -9.31 14.44
N LEU A 140 -4.74 -9.37 13.48
CA LEU A 140 -5.14 -8.27 12.61
C LEU A 140 -6.60 -7.93 12.95
N ASP A 141 -6.83 -6.78 13.58
CA ASP A 141 -8.20 -6.37 13.89
C ASP A 141 -8.96 -5.98 12.60
N ALA A 142 -10.25 -6.25 12.56
CA ALA A 142 -11.08 -5.94 11.40
C ALA A 142 -11.05 -4.45 11.03
N ALA A 143 -10.90 -3.57 12.01
CA ALA A 143 -10.80 -2.13 11.78
C ALA A 143 -9.52 -1.75 11.04
N ASP A 144 -8.42 -2.47 11.25
CA ASP A 144 -7.12 -2.19 10.64
C ASP A 144 -7.03 -2.67 9.18
N LEU A 145 -8.03 -3.44 8.73
CA LEU A 145 -8.13 -3.86 7.34
C LEU A 145 -8.66 -2.77 6.41
N TYR A 146 -9.12 -1.64 6.95
CA TYR A 146 -9.67 -0.52 6.18
C TYR A 146 -8.97 0.77 6.56
N GLU A 147 -8.59 1.56 5.57
CA GLU A 147 -8.01 2.90 5.76
C GLU A 147 -9.00 3.95 5.24
N TYR A 148 -9.14 5.06 5.99
CA TYR A 148 -10.04 6.17 5.69
C TYR A 148 -9.20 7.42 5.44
N ASP A 149 -9.19 7.91 4.19
CA ASP A 149 -8.51 9.14 3.82
C ASP A 149 -9.53 10.28 3.71
N TYR A 150 -9.31 11.33 4.49
CA TYR A 150 -10.16 12.53 4.54
C TYR A 150 -9.55 13.73 3.83
N SER A 151 -8.45 13.58 3.08
CA SER A 151 -7.77 14.67 2.38
C SER A 151 -8.73 15.48 1.51
N ASP A 152 -9.59 14.79 0.76
CA ASP A 152 -10.58 15.39 -0.14
C ASP A 152 -11.95 15.65 0.49
N TYR A 153 -12.10 15.45 1.79
CA TYR A 153 -13.41 15.53 2.46
C TYR A 153 -14.11 16.88 2.24
N TYR A 154 -13.37 17.99 2.25
CA TYR A 154 -13.93 19.33 2.05
C TYR A 154 -14.40 19.59 0.62
N THR A 155 -13.92 18.84 -0.36
CA THR A 155 -14.30 18.95 -1.78
C THR A 155 -15.38 17.94 -2.15
N THR A 156 -15.31 16.71 -1.64
CA THR A 156 -16.21 15.59 -1.99
C THR A 156 -17.34 15.38 -0.98
N GLY A 157 -17.14 15.77 0.28
CA GLY A 157 -18.06 15.54 1.39
C GLY A 157 -18.03 14.10 1.95
N SER A 158 -17.10 13.27 1.51
CA SER A 158 -16.92 11.88 1.97
C SER A 158 -15.44 11.54 2.11
N ALA A 159 -15.13 10.56 2.98
CA ALA A 159 -13.80 9.98 3.05
C ALA A 159 -13.61 8.99 1.90
N ASN A 160 -12.40 8.91 1.37
CA ASN A 160 -12.00 7.84 0.48
C ASN A 160 -11.63 6.62 1.32
N VAL A 161 -12.28 5.47 1.08
CA VAL A 161 -12.07 4.25 1.86
C VAL A 161 -11.31 3.23 1.02
N THR A 162 -10.19 2.75 1.55
CA THR A 162 -9.37 1.72 0.91
C THR A 162 -9.29 0.45 1.74
N PHE A 163 -9.08 -0.70 1.10
CA PHE A 163 -8.95 -1.99 1.74
C PHE A 163 -7.47 -2.41 1.79
N GLY A 164 -6.94 -2.54 3.00
CA GLY A 164 -5.55 -2.90 3.30
C GLY A 164 -5.35 -4.38 3.67
N GLY A 165 -6.35 -5.24 3.46
CA GLY A 165 -6.28 -6.63 3.92
C GLY A 165 -5.09 -7.42 3.34
N GLU A 166 -4.74 -7.21 2.08
CA GLU A 166 -3.55 -7.83 1.49
C GLU A 166 -2.27 -7.35 2.16
N LYS A 167 -2.11 -6.04 2.34
CA LYS A 167 -0.98 -5.41 3.03
C LYS A 167 -0.77 -6.02 4.42
N GLN A 168 -1.85 -6.08 5.21
CA GLN A 168 -1.80 -6.57 6.59
C GLN A 168 -1.50 -8.08 6.66
N ILE A 169 -2.14 -8.90 5.82
CA ILE A 169 -1.91 -10.35 5.80
C ILE A 169 -0.48 -10.66 5.35
N THR A 170 0.00 -10.02 4.27
CA THR A 170 1.37 -10.25 3.80
C THR A 170 2.40 -9.82 4.83
N ALA A 171 2.23 -8.66 5.48
CA ALA A 171 3.10 -8.23 6.56
C ALA A 171 3.12 -9.21 7.74
N ALA A 172 1.96 -9.74 8.13
CA ALA A 172 1.86 -10.74 9.20
C ALA A 172 2.56 -12.06 8.82
N ILE A 173 2.37 -12.53 7.58
CA ILE A 173 3.07 -13.73 7.07
C ILE A 173 4.58 -13.48 7.08
N TYR A 174 5.03 -12.34 6.54
CA TYR A 174 6.45 -11.99 6.51
C TYR A 174 7.06 -11.95 7.91
N LYS A 175 6.42 -11.26 8.85
CA LYS A 175 6.87 -11.17 10.23
C LYS A 175 7.03 -12.53 10.90
N LEU A 176 6.12 -13.48 10.63
CA LEU A 176 6.14 -14.81 11.21
C LEU A 176 7.11 -15.77 10.52
N THR A 177 7.51 -15.48 9.27
CA THR A 177 8.27 -16.42 8.43
C THR A 177 9.65 -15.91 8.02
N SER A 178 9.90 -14.60 8.11
CA SER A 178 11.22 -14.01 7.91
C SER A 178 12.11 -14.29 9.13
N GLY A 179 13.42 -14.23 8.91
CA GLY A 179 14.42 -14.43 9.96
C GLY A 179 14.41 -13.36 11.05
N ASP A 180 15.58 -13.11 11.65
CA ASP A 180 15.73 -12.15 12.74
C ASP A 180 15.24 -10.74 12.34
N ALA A 181 14.57 -10.07 13.29
CA ALA A 181 14.08 -8.71 13.10
C ALA A 181 15.27 -7.77 12.90
N ARG A 182 15.09 -6.80 11.97
CA ARG A 182 16.01 -5.68 11.84
C ARG A 182 15.83 -4.73 13.00
N VAL A 183 16.90 -4.10 13.44
CA VAL A 183 16.84 -3.15 14.54
C VAL A 183 17.05 -1.74 14.00
N ALA A 184 16.02 -0.92 14.14
CA ALA A 184 16.13 0.52 13.94
C ALA A 184 16.32 1.21 15.28
N TYR A 185 17.26 2.13 15.34
CA TYR A 185 17.49 2.95 16.53
C TYR A 185 16.95 4.35 16.30
N TYR A 186 16.28 4.91 17.30
CA TYR A 186 15.90 6.32 17.28
C TYR A 186 16.63 7.09 18.37
N THR A 187 17.17 8.26 17.99
CA THR A 187 17.94 9.08 18.93
C THR A 187 17.03 9.66 20.01
N THR A 188 17.63 9.87 21.18
CA THR A 188 17.01 10.53 22.33
C THR A 188 18.05 11.48 22.91
N ASN A 189 17.63 12.56 23.60
CA ASN A 189 18.53 13.48 24.28
C ASN A 189 18.80 14.81 23.56
N HIS A 190 18.35 14.96 22.29
CA HIS A 190 18.41 16.25 21.59
C HIS A 190 17.04 16.94 21.54
N GLY A 191 16.12 16.55 22.43
CA GLY A 191 14.75 17.07 22.45
C GLY A 191 13.90 16.60 21.26
N GLU A 192 14.21 15.44 20.74
CA GLU A 192 13.48 14.80 19.64
C GLU A 192 12.01 14.62 19.98
N GLN A 193 11.17 14.71 18.97
CA GLN A 193 9.77 14.30 19.10
C GLN A 193 9.71 12.76 19.23
N ALA A 194 8.86 12.28 20.16
CA ALA A 194 8.62 10.85 20.30
C ALA A 194 7.96 10.30 19.03
N LEU A 195 8.41 9.13 18.60
CA LEU A 195 7.73 8.42 17.51
C LEU A 195 6.33 8.02 17.94
N THR A 196 5.36 8.14 17.02
CA THR A 196 3.97 7.77 17.29
C THR A 196 3.82 6.27 17.49
N SER A 197 2.77 5.88 18.24
CA SER A 197 2.43 4.44 18.37
C SER A 197 2.07 3.83 17.03
N SER A 198 1.33 4.54 16.19
CA SER A 198 0.93 4.08 14.86
C SER A 198 2.13 3.81 13.93
N LEU A 199 3.15 4.69 13.93
CA LEU A 199 4.37 4.44 13.16
C LEU A 199 5.17 3.27 13.74
N THR A 200 5.29 3.22 15.07
CA THR A 200 5.99 2.13 15.76
C THR A 200 5.37 0.76 15.44
N GLU A 201 4.05 0.66 15.49
CA GLU A 201 3.30 -0.55 15.15
C GLU A 201 3.46 -0.90 13.66
N ALA A 202 3.41 0.10 12.77
CA ALA A 202 3.60 -0.11 11.34
C ALA A 202 5.00 -0.66 11.00
N LEU A 203 6.06 -0.16 11.65
CA LEU A 203 7.42 -0.67 11.47
C LEU A 203 7.60 -2.07 12.08
N ASN A 204 7.04 -2.31 13.28
CA ASN A 204 7.03 -3.64 13.87
C ASN A 204 6.29 -4.68 13.02
N ALA A 205 5.24 -4.28 12.31
CA ALA A 205 4.55 -5.15 11.35
C ALA A 205 5.44 -5.53 10.17
N GLN A 206 6.43 -4.70 9.82
CA GLN A 206 7.44 -4.95 8.79
C GLN A 206 8.72 -5.62 9.35
N ASN A 207 8.62 -6.25 10.51
CA ASN A 207 9.74 -6.91 11.19
C ASN A 207 10.93 -5.97 11.50
N ILE A 208 10.65 -4.67 11.72
CA ILE A 208 11.63 -3.67 12.18
C ILE A 208 11.35 -3.35 13.64
N THR A 209 12.27 -3.72 14.53
CA THR A 209 12.16 -3.44 15.97
C THR A 209 12.81 -2.10 16.27
N LEU A 210 12.11 -1.23 17.01
CA LEU A 210 12.59 0.09 17.38
C LEU A 210 13.22 0.08 18.78
N GLN A 211 14.41 0.66 18.92
CA GLN A 211 15.11 0.83 20.19
C GLN A 211 15.60 2.28 20.38
N PRO A 212 15.51 2.84 21.61
CA PRO A 212 16.05 4.16 21.89
C PRO A 212 17.58 4.12 21.97
N LEU A 213 18.21 5.16 21.46
CA LEU A 213 19.66 5.36 21.48
C LEU A 213 20.00 6.76 22.01
N ASN A 214 20.85 6.81 23.04
CA ASN A 214 21.40 8.05 23.57
C ASN A 214 22.87 8.15 23.19
N LEU A 215 23.19 8.98 22.22
CA LEU A 215 24.55 9.15 21.68
C LEU A 215 25.56 9.74 22.67
N LEU A 216 25.09 10.44 23.73
CA LEU A 216 25.97 10.91 24.80
C LEU A 216 26.50 9.78 25.70
N THR A 217 25.86 8.61 25.69
CA THR A 217 26.19 7.50 26.61
C THR A 217 26.53 6.20 25.90
N SER A 218 26.23 6.10 24.60
CA SER A 218 26.35 4.87 23.85
C SER A 218 26.80 5.15 22.42
N GLU A 219 27.64 4.29 21.87
CA GLU A 219 27.97 4.26 20.44
C GLU A 219 26.78 3.70 19.66
N ILE A 220 26.73 3.95 18.34
CA ILE A 220 25.75 3.34 17.46
C ILE A 220 26.04 1.84 17.36
N PRO A 221 25.08 0.97 17.69
CA PRO A 221 25.31 -0.49 17.66
C PRO A 221 25.58 -1.02 16.24
N GLU A 222 26.39 -2.10 16.15
CA GLU A 222 26.72 -2.74 14.88
C GLU A 222 25.50 -3.36 14.16
N ASP A 223 24.43 -3.67 14.90
CA ASP A 223 23.16 -4.19 14.36
C ASP A 223 22.18 -3.10 13.94
N CYS A 224 22.61 -1.81 13.95
CA CYS A 224 21.80 -0.68 13.52
C CYS A 224 21.56 -0.74 12.01
N SER A 225 20.39 -1.21 11.62
CA SER A 225 19.95 -1.23 10.21
C SER A 225 19.41 0.12 9.75
N LEU A 226 18.92 0.96 10.66
CA LEU A 226 18.38 2.28 10.40
C LEU A 226 18.52 3.16 11.65
N LEU A 227 19.02 4.37 11.49
CA LEU A 227 19.01 5.40 12.51
C LEU A 227 17.92 6.44 12.20
N ILE A 228 17.06 6.71 13.17
CA ILE A 228 15.97 7.69 13.04
C ILE A 228 16.27 8.87 13.96
N ILE A 229 16.28 10.09 13.40
CA ILE A 229 16.41 11.34 14.12
C ILE A 229 15.12 12.15 13.87
N ASN A 230 14.24 12.23 14.87
CA ASN A 230 12.90 12.79 14.68
C ASN A 230 12.77 14.18 15.26
N ALA A 231 12.93 15.20 14.43
CA ALA A 231 12.77 16.63 14.76
C ALA A 231 13.52 17.05 16.05
N PRO A 232 14.86 16.93 16.07
CA PRO A 232 15.66 17.34 17.21
C PRO A 232 15.53 18.86 17.42
N THR A 233 15.48 19.31 18.69
CA THR A 233 15.46 20.72 19.07
C THR A 233 16.84 21.22 19.52
N LEU A 234 17.77 20.32 19.75
CA LEU A 234 19.18 20.59 20.09
C LEU A 234 20.08 19.97 19.04
N ASP A 235 21.19 20.62 18.76
CA ASP A 235 22.20 20.14 17.82
C ASP A 235 23.06 19.01 18.43
N LEU A 236 23.71 18.26 17.56
CA LEU A 236 24.69 17.25 17.94
C LEU A 236 25.91 17.90 18.62
N ALA A 237 26.41 17.27 19.67
CA ALA A 237 27.67 17.69 20.26
C ALA A 237 28.84 17.45 19.28
N SER A 238 29.78 18.40 19.21
CA SER A 238 30.98 18.31 18.41
C SER A 238 32.23 18.57 19.27
N ASP A 239 33.43 18.46 18.71
CA ASP A 239 34.80 18.53 19.23
C ASP A 239 35.07 19.24 20.59
N ASP A 240 34.25 20.19 21.02
CA ASP A 240 34.38 20.92 22.29
C ASP A 240 33.77 20.18 23.52
N GLY A 241 33.18 18.99 23.30
CA GLY A 241 32.46 18.22 24.32
C GLY A 241 33.24 17.00 24.86
N LEU A 242 32.64 16.32 25.85
CA LEU A 242 33.11 15.03 26.36
C LEU A 242 32.84 13.89 25.37
N VAL A 243 31.87 14.08 24.50
CA VAL A 243 31.43 13.14 23.45
C VAL A 243 31.27 13.92 22.15
N ASP A 244 31.81 13.40 21.07
CA ASP A 244 31.68 13.96 19.73
C ASP A 244 30.67 13.14 18.94
N GLU A 245 29.39 13.54 19.06
CA GLU A 245 28.27 12.86 18.42
C GLU A 245 28.27 13.08 16.91
N ALA A 246 28.70 14.27 16.46
CA ALA A 246 28.79 14.57 15.04
C ALA A 246 29.78 13.63 14.32
N SER A 247 30.97 13.42 14.90
CA SER A 247 31.94 12.45 14.38
C SER A 247 31.45 11.00 14.47
N MET A 248 30.65 10.67 15.48
CA MET A 248 30.06 9.34 15.61
C MET A 248 29.06 9.06 14.47
N LEU A 249 28.18 10.01 14.17
CA LEU A 249 27.27 9.90 13.03
C LEU A 249 28.01 9.88 11.69
N GLN A 250 29.04 10.74 11.54
CA GLN A 250 29.89 10.75 10.35
C GLN A 250 30.53 9.39 10.09
N ASN A 251 31.07 8.74 11.12
CA ASN A 251 31.66 7.41 10.99
C ASN A 251 30.62 6.37 10.62
N TYR A 252 29.44 6.38 11.25
CA TYR A 252 28.33 5.50 10.90
C TYR A 252 27.93 5.63 9.43
N LEU A 253 27.80 6.85 8.92
CA LEU A 253 27.47 7.09 7.51
C LEU A 253 28.65 6.72 6.58
N ASN A 254 29.90 6.94 6.98
CA ASN A 254 31.07 6.50 6.21
C ASN A 254 31.19 4.97 6.08
N GLU A 255 30.58 4.22 7.00
CA GLU A 255 30.50 2.77 6.98
C GLU A 255 29.24 2.22 6.25
N GLY A 256 28.50 3.09 5.57
CA GLY A 256 27.32 2.72 4.80
C GLY A 256 26.02 2.76 5.60
N GLY A 257 26.01 3.48 6.72
CA GLY A 257 24.85 3.65 7.58
C GLY A 257 23.65 4.27 6.87
N LYS A 258 22.45 4.01 7.38
CA LYS A 258 21.18 4.47 6.83
C LYS A 258 20.48 5.39 7.83
N MET A 259 19.98 6.54 7.38
CA MET A 259 19.40 7.53 8.28
C MET A 259 18.09 8.14 7.75
N LEU A 260 17.08 8.18 8.59
CA LEU A 260 15.84 8.93 8.39
C LEU A 260 15.84 10.15 9.31
N LEU A 261 15.83 11.33 8.73
CA LEU A 261 15.86 12.60 9.43
C LEU A 261 14.59 13.40 9.17
N THR A 262 13.95 13.89 10.23
CA THR A 262 12.98 14.97 10.14
C THR A 262 13.52 16.21 10.88
N THR A 263 13.17 17.40 10.43
CA THR A 263 13.67 18.63 11.05
C THR A 263 12.58 19.67 11.24
N ASN A 264 12.80 20.56 12.20
CA ASN A 264 11.94 21.68 12.50
C ASN A 264 12.62 22.99 12.03
N ILE A 265 11.87 23.85 11.40
CA ILE A 265 12.36 25.14 10.90
C ILE A 265 12.79 26.09 12.02
N TYR A 266 12.26 25.95 13.23
CA TYR A 266 12.53 26.83 14.36
C TYR A 266 13.81 26.49 15.13
N ASP A 267 14.42 25.32 14.85
CA ASP A 267 15.56 24.80 15.58
C ASP A 267 16.80 24.79 14.67
N GLU A 268 17.89 25.39 15.17
CA GLU A 268 19.18 25.44 14.48
C GLU A 268 20.01 24.22 14.87
N THR A 269 20.40 23.42 13.91
CA THR A 269 21.23 22.20 14.09
C THR A 269 22.43 22.22 13.13
N PRO A 270 23.39 23.17 13.27
CA PRO A 270 24.44 23.37 12.30
C PRO A 270 25.38 22.17 12.11
N ASN A 271 25.62 21.34 13.14
CA ASN A 271 26.43 20.13 12.99
C ASN A 271 25.71 19.06 12.19
N LEU A 272 24.39 18.89 12.43
CA LEU A 272 23.55 17.99 11.65
C LEU A 272 23.40 18.49 10.20
N ASP A 273 23.21 19.80 10.01
CA ASP A 273 23.14 20.41 8.67
C ASP A 273 24.46 20.23 7.89
N ALA A 274 25.62 20.29 8.57
CA ALA A 274 26.90 20.04 7.96
C ALA A 274 27.06 18.59 7.46
N LEU A 275 26.53 17.61 8.23
CA LEU A 275 26.46 16.21 7.79
C LEU A 275 25.60 16.06 6.56
N MET A 276 24.43 16.71 6.53
CA MET A 276 23.53 16.64 5.36
C MET A 276 24.12 17.30 4.12
N ALA A 277 24.94 18.35 4.30
CA ALA A 277 25.65 18.99 3.19
C ALA A 277 26.63 18.05 2.46
N GLU A 278 27.16 17.03 3.13
CA GLU A 278 27.99 16.00 2.49
C GLU A 278 27.17 15.09 1.55
N PHE A 279 25.85 15.02 1.77
CA PHE A 279 24.88 14.36 0.89
C PHE A 279 24.26 15.32 -0.13
N GLY A 280 24.84 16.51 -0.32
CA GLY A 280 24.32 17.51 -1.25
C GLY A 280 22.97 18.12 -0.82
N LEU A 281 22.59 17.96 0.42
CA LEU A 281 21.33 18.46 0.95
C LEU A 281 21.53 19.64 1.89
N SER A 282 20.73 20.70 1.74
CA SER A 282 20.73 21.85 2.65
C SER A 282 19.32 22.44 2.80
N ARG A 283 19.13 23.26 3.82
CA ARG A 283 17.85 23.91 4.09
C ARG A 283 17.65 25.12 3.20
N GLU A 284 16.46 25.26 2.60
CA GLU A 284 16.00 26.55 2.06
C GLU A 284 15.46 27.40 3.22
N PRO A 285 15.87 28.68 3.35
CA PRO A 285 15.34 29.54 4.40
C PRO A 285 13.83 29.78 4.27
N GLY A 286 13.14 29.89 5.41
CA GLY A 286 11.73 30.26 5.48
C GLY A 286 10.76 29.07 5.55
N ILE A 287 9.49 29.41 5.82
CA ILE A 287 8.37 28.44 5.81
C ILE A 287 7.75 28.42 4.42
N VAL A 288 7.55 27.21 3.88
CA VAL A 288 6.89 27.04 2.59
C VAL A 288 5.37 27.23 2.75
N VAL A 289 4.83 28.02 1.85
CA VAL A 289 3.40 28.34 1.74
C VAL A 289 2.95 27.98 0.33
N GLU A 290 1.81 27.34 0.21
CA GLU A 290 1.25 26.94 -1.07
C GLU A 290 0.34 28.05 -1.65
N GLY A 291 0.58 28.43 -2.89
CA GLY A 291 -0.25 29.38 -3.62
C GLY A 291 -1.38 28.70 -4.39
N ASP A 292 -1.27 27.40 -4.65
CA ASP A 292 -2.33 26.60 -5.27
C ASP A 292 -3.21 25.96 -4.19
N SER A 293 -4.49 26.31 -4.22
CA SER A 293 -5.48 25.76 -3.26
C SER A 293 -5.75 24.26 -3.44
N GLY A 294 -5.32 23.65 -4.53
CA GLY A 294 -5.38 22.21 -4.77
C GLY A 294 -4.27 21.43 -4.04
N HIS A 295 -3.20 22.14 -3.64
CA HIS A 295 -2.03 21.56 -2.98
C HIS A 295 -1.91 21.96 -1.51
N SER A 296 -2.99 22.43 -0.88
CA SER A 296 -3.01 22.74 0.54
C SER A 296 -4.37 22.47 1.18
N LEU A 297 -4.36 22.26 2.48
CA LEU A 297 -5.58 22.12 3.26
C LEU A 297 -6.39 23.43 3.18
N TYR A 298 -7.67 23.32 2.88
CA TYR A 298 -8.57 24.46 2.71
C TYR A 298 -8.49 25.45 3.88
N GLY A 299 -8.08 26.68 3.57
CA GLY A 299 -7.89 27.75 4.56
C GLY A 299 -6.57 27.70 5.34
N TYR A 300 -5.70 26.73 5.07
CA TYR A 300 -4.41 26.54 5.74
C TYR A 300 -3.28 26.34 4.71
N PRO A 301 -2.83 27.41 4.01
CA PRO A 301 -1.88 27.29 2.91
C PRO A 301 -0.45 26.86 3.33
N TYR A 302 -0.18 26.74 4.63
CA TYR A 302 1.04 26.16 5.20
C TYR A 302 0.89 24.68 5.61
N SER A 303 -0.28 24.07 5.36
CA SER A 303 -0.50 22.63 5.47
C SER A 303 -0.58 22.08 4.06
N LEU A 304 0.55 21.59 3.58
CA LEU A 304 0.83 21.31 2.17
C LEU A 304 0.45 19.89 1.82
N PHE A 305 -0.09 19.69 0.62
CA PHE A 305 -0.24 18.39 -0.04
C PHE A 305 0.74 18.33 -1.22
N PRO A 306 2.01 17.97 -0.98
CA PRO A 306 3.01 17.91 -2.05
C PRO A 306 2.75 16.76 -3.02
N ASP A 307 3.22 16.93 -4.25
CA ASP A 307 3.29 15.87 -5.23
C ASP A 307 4.48 14.97 -4.95
N TYR A 308 4.34 13.68 -5.24
CA TYR A 308 5.46 12.74 -5.23
C TYR A 308 6.45 13.08 -6.34
N GLY A 309 7.74 12.94 -6.04
CA GLY A 309 8.81 13.14 -7.00
C GLY A 309 8.66 12.26 -8.24
N ALA A 310 9.07 12.80 -9.40
CA ALA A 310 8.91 12.14 -10.70
C ALA A 310 9.82 10.92 -10.93
N THR A 311 10.62 10.53 -9.97
CA THR A 311 11.59 9.45 -10.11
C THR A 311 10.90 8.08 -9.99
N GLU A 312 10.90 7.33 -11.10
CA GLU A 312 10.48 5.93 -11.11
C GLU A 312 11.52 5.00 -10.43
N GLU A 313 12.70 5.53 -10.15
CA GLU A 313 13.88 4.76 -9.73
C GLU A 313 14.19 4.87 -8.22
N SER A 314 13.57 5.80 -7.48
CA SER A 314 13.81 5.90 -6.05
C SER A 314 13.25 4.70 -5.30
N ALA A 315 14.14 3.86 -4.75
CA ALA A 315 13.78 2.74 -3.91
C ALA A 315 12.95 3.17 -2.69
N ALA A 316 13.16 4.39 -2.19
CA ALA A 316 12.42 4.97 -1.07
C ALA A 316 10.91 5.14 -1.32
N LEU A 317 10.50 5.23 -2.59
CA LEU A 317 9.10 5.31 -2.98
C LEU A 317 8.52 3.99 -3.50
N ASN A 318 9.30 2.91 -3.51
CA ASN A 318 8.79 1.59 -3.89
C ASN A 318 7.73 1.13 -2.90
N GLY A 319 6.55 0.78 -3.42
CA GLY A 319 5.41 0.33 -2.62
C GLY A 319 4.73 1.44 -1.80
N VAL A 320 5.08 2.70 -1.98
CA VAL A 320 4.29 3.83 -1.51
C VAL A 320 3.20 4.11 -2.54
N ASN A 321 1.93 4.06 -2.12
CA ASN A 321 0.83 4.44 -3.00
C ASN A 321 0.88 5.94 -3.27
N LYS A 322 1.30 6.31 -4.48
CA LYS A 322 1.43 7.71 -4.91
C LYS A 322 0.08 8.40 -5.14
N ASP A 323 -1.02 7.66 -5.09
CA ASP A 323 -2.38 8.22 -5.14
C ASP A 323 -2.88 8.69 -3.76
N THR A 324 -2.14 8.37 -2.67
CA THR A 324 -2.46 8.84 -1.32
C THR A 324 -1.76 10.16 -1.03
N HIS A 325 -2.49 11.10 -0.43
CA HIS A 325 -1.91 12.39 -0.05
C HIS A 325 -1.03 12.27 1.19
N VAL A 326 0.09 12.99 1.16
CA VAL A 326 0.91 13.29 2.34
C VAL A 326 0.66 14.74 2.72
N MET A 327 0.45 15.03 4.00
CA MET A 327 0.28 16.40 4.49
C MET A 327 1.50 16.82 5.31
N LEU A 328 2.18 17.86 4.88
CA LEU A 328 3.29 18.46 5.59
C LEU A 328 2.90 19.86 6.09
N SER A 329 2.82 20.04 7.41
CA SER A 329 2.44 21.33 8.02
C SER A 329 3.65 22.04 8.59
N VAL A 330 3.80 23.33 8.25
CA VAL A 330 4.96 24.14 8.66
C VAL A 330 6.27 23.52 8.16
N ALA A 331 6.31 23.24 6.87
CA ALA A 331 7.46 22.61 6.24
C ALA A 331 8.49 23.65 5.77
N GLN A 332 9.74 23.23 5.76
CA GLN A 332 10.88 23.95 5.19
C GLN A 332 11.29 23.28 3.89
N GLY A 333 11.66 24.08 2.90
CA GLY A 333 12.24 23.57 1.66
C GLY A 333 13.63 23.00 1.86
N LEU A 334 14.02 22.07 0.98
CA LEU A 334 15.36 21.53 0.86
C LEU A 334 15.95 21.89 -0.49
N VAL A 335 17.25 22.19 -0.50
CA VAL A 335 18.02 22.43 -1.71
C VAL A 335 18.88 21.21 -1.99
N LEU A 336 18.78 20.67 -3.20
CA LEU A 336 19.60 19.57 -3.68
C LEU A 336 20.73 20.14 -4.54
N THR A 337 21.97 19.80 -4.21
CA THR A 337 23.18 20.23 -4.92
C THR A 337 23.87 19.00 -5.48
N GLU A 338 24.12 19.00 -6.78
CA GLU A 338 24.89 17.91 -7.42
C GLU A 338 26.32 17.85 -6.85
N THR A 339 26.73 16.65 -6.46
CA THR A 339 28.10 16.33 -6.00
C THR A 339 28.63 15.12 -6.76
N GLU A 340 29.96 14.96 -6.86
CA GLU A 340 30.58 13.95 -7.74
C GLU A 340 30.28 12.51 -7.29
N ASP A 341 30.08 12.31 -5.97
CA ASP A 341 29.97 10.98 -5.35
C ASP A 341 28.59 10.74 -4.66
N VAL A 342 27.60 11.60 -4.93
CA VAL A 342 26.28 11.50 -4.28
C VAL A 342 25.18 11.63 -5.32
N THR A 343 24.29 10.68 -5.33
CA THR A 343 23.01 10.75 -6.03
C THR A 343 21.93 11.24 -5.07
N ALA A 344 21.25 12.33 -5.41
CA ALA A 344 20.18 12.89 -4.61
C ALA A 344 18.90 13.09 -5.44
N GLU A 345 17.76 12.72 -4.89
CA GLU A 345 16.45 12.78 -5.56
C GLU A 345 15.36 13.41 -4.68
N PRO A 346 14.50 14.24 -5.25
CA PRO A 346 13.36 14.77 -4.53
C PRO A 346 12.28 13.69 -4.37
N LEU A 347 11.78 13.50 -3.15
CA LEU A 347 10.68 12.57 -2.86
C LEU A 347 9.32 13.26 -2.86
N LEU A 348 9.24 14.49 -2.32
CA LEU A 348 8.03 15.28 -2.24
C LEU A 348 8.32 16.72 -2.68
N ASN A 349 7.51 17.27 -3.58
CA ASN A 349 7.66 18.60 -4.13
C ASN A 349 6.37 19.41 -4.03
N THR A 350 6.51 20.72 -3.83
CA THR A 350 5.38 21.65 -3.92
C THR A 350 5.04 22.01 -5.36
N SER A 351 3.91 22.69 -5.57
CA SER A 351 3.57 23.26 -6.85
C SER A 351 4.48 24.44 -7.24
N GLU A 352 4.49 24.82 -8.51
CA GLU A 352 5.19 26.01 -9.01
C GLU A 352 4.64 27.33 -8.44
N GLN A 353 3.46 27.31 -7.82
CA GLN A 353 2.81 28.49 -7.23
C GLN A 353 3.21 28.71 -5.77
N SER A 354 3.96 27.79 -5.18
CA SER A 354 4.46 27.89 -3.81
C SER A 354 5.50 29.00 -3.64
N TYR A 355 5.70 29.45 -2.42
CA TYR A 355 6.73 30.41 -2.03
C TYR A 355 7.20 30.15 -0.60
N SER A 356 8.46 30.51 -0.31
CA SER A 356 9.02 30.43 1.03
C SER A 356 8.97 31.80 1.71
N LYS A 357 8.25 31.89 2.82
CA LYS A 357 8.19 33.08 3.65
C LYS A 357 9.43 33.20 4.51
N GLN A 358 10.25 34.20 4.21
CA GLN A 358 11.57 34.39 4.85
C GLN A 358 11.47 34.91 6.29
N ASP A 359 10.51 35.79 6.59
CA ASP A 359 10.33 36.34 7.93
C ASP A 359 9.33 35.53 8.76
N VAL A 360 9.77 34.35 9.17
CA VAL A 360 8.95 33.35 9.89
C VAL A 360 8.38 33.91 11.20
N ASN A 361 9.13 34.79 11.90
CA ASN A 361 8.78 35.26 13.23
C ASN A 361 7.86 36.47 13.20
N ASN A 362 7.85 37.25 12.12
CA ASN A 362 7.10 38.51 11.99
C ASN A 362 6.11 38.48 10.82
N ALA A 363 5.87 37.33 10.21
CA ALA A 363 4.90 37.19 9.11
C ALA A 363 3.50 37.57 9.59
N ALA A 364 3.01 38.75 9.12
CA ALA A 364 1.69 39.26 9.49
C ALA A 364 0.58 38.62 8.62
N THR A 365 0.95 37.95 7.54
CA THR A 365 0.04 37.36 6.55
C THR A 365 0.68 36.13 5.91
N THR A 366 -0.17 35.22 5.42
CA THR A 366 0.26 34.12 4.57
C THR A 366 0.38 34.51 3.09
N GLU A 367 0.02 35.73 2.71
CA GLU A 367 0.19 36.20 1.33
C GLU A 367 1.68 36.42 1.00
N LYS A 368 2.05 36.19 -0.27
CA LYS A 368 3.41 36.43 -0.74
C LYS A 368 3.81 37.88 -0.62
N GLU A 369 4.99 38.12 -0.09
CA GLU A 369 5.56 39.46 0.11
C GLU A 369 6.87 39.64 -0.66
N SER A 370 7.32 40.90 -0.75
CA SER A 370 8.60 41.20 -1.37
C SER A 370 9.76 40.67 -0.54
N GLY A 371 10.51 39.72 -1.07
CA GLY A 371 11.61 39.07 -0.38
C GLY A 371 11.38 37.57 -0.15
N ASP A 372 10.14 37.11 -0.32
CA ASP A 372 9.83 35.68 -0.32
C ASP A 372 10.39 35.02 -1.60
N THR A 373 10.92 33.81 -1.46
CA THR A 373 11.50 33.03 -2.57
C THR A 373 10.41 32.28 -3.31
N ASP A 374 10.46 32.28 -4.63
CA ASP A 374 9.54 31.48 -5.47
C ASP A 374 9.88 29.99 -5.45
N GLY A 375 8.85 29.12 -5.45
CA GLY A 375 8.98 27.67 -5.63
C GLY A 375 9.19 27.24 -7.10
N PRO A 376 9.13 25.95 -7.38
CA PRO A 376 8.77 24.86 -6.45
C PRO A 376 9.87 24.53 -5.45
N PHE A 377 9.51 23.87 -4.33
CA PHE A 377 10.44 23.43 -3.29
C PHE A 377 10.37 21.92 -3.11
N THR A 378 11.51 21.29 -2.90
CA THR A 378 11.58 19.92 -2.39
C THR A 378 11.34 19.96 -0.88
N LEU A 379 10.42 19.14 -0.37
CA LEU A 379 10.09 19.06 1.07
C LEU A 379 10.63 17.79 1.72
N ALA A 380 10.90 16.77 0.92
CA ALA A 380 11.57 15.54 1.32
C ALA A 380 12.50 15.10 0.21
N ALA A 381 13.70 14.65 0.57
CA ALA A 381 14.73 14.18 -0.37
C ALA A 381 15.38 12.90 0.14
N TRP A 382 15.73 12.02 -0.79
CA TRP A 382 16.63 10.90 -0.59
C TRP A 382 17.98 11.23 -1.20
N ALA A 383 19.06 10.79 -0.54
CA ALA A 383 20.40 10.87 -1.10
C ALA A 383 21.21 9.63 -0.72
N CYS A 384 22.06 9.20 -1.65
CA CYS A 384 22.98 8.06 -1.51
C CYS A 384 24.40 8.48 -1.80
N ASN A 385 25.33 8.14 -0.93
CA ASN A 385 26.75 8.24 -1.23
C ASN A 385 27.20 6.97 -1.97
N ASP A 386 27.53 7.11 -3.24
CA ASP A 386 27.83 5.98 -4.15
C ASP A 386 29.10 5.21 -3.76
N ASN A 387 30.01 5.83 -3.00
CA ASN A 387 31.27 5.20 -2.54
C ASN A 387 31.08 4.34 -1.30
N THR A 388 30.24 4.78 -0.35
CA THR A 388 30.03 4.10 0.94
C THR A 388 28.76 3.26 0.95
N GLY A 389 27.82 3.58 0.07
CA GLY A 389 26.47 3.02 0.09
C GLY A 389 25.61 3.58 1.23
N ALA A 390 26.04 4.65 1.90
CA ALA A 390 25.23 5.32 2.90
C ALA A 390 24.04 6.00 2.25
N GLU A 391 22.87 5.91 2.89
CA GLU A 391 21.66 6.55 2.40
C GLU A 391 21.01 7.39 3.49
N VAL A 392 20.50 8.54 3.10
CA VAL A 392 19.76 9.42 3.98
C VAL A 392 18.44 9.82 3.34
N ILE A 393 17.39 9.89 4.15
CA ILE A 393 16.15 10.57 3.79
C ILE A 393 15.96 11.73 4.76
N TRP A 394 15.82 12.92 4.21
CA TRP A 394 15.57 14.13 4.98
C TRP A 394 14.19 14.70 4.63
N ILE A 395 13.37 14.93 5.64
CA ILE A 395 12.05 15.52 5.54
C ILE A 395 12.05 16.84 6.31
N GLY A 396 11.87 17.95 5.63
CA GLY A 396 11.89 19.31 6.21
C GLY A 396 10.59 19.66 6.96
N CYS A 397 10.03 18.71 7.71
CA CYS A 397 8.77 18.89 8.45
C CYS A 397 8.77 18.09 9.75
N PRO A 398 8.54 18.73 10.91
CA PRO A 398 8.54 18.05 12.21
C PRO A 398 7.24 17.26 12.45
N ASN A 399 6.15 17.62 11.76
CA ASN A 399 4.81 17.09 12.01
C ASN A 399 4.40 15.97 11.04
N VAL A 400 5.36 15.43 10.29
CA VAL A 400 5.08 14.31 9.37
C VAL A 400 4.71 13.05 10.15
N ASP A 401 5.35 12.79 11.30
CA ASP A 401 4.97 11.75 12.27
C ASP A 401 4.03 12.34 13.33
N ASN A 402 2.73 12.29 13.07
CA ASN A 402 1.72 12.86 13.97
C ASN A 402 0.46 11.99 14.00
N GLU A 403 0.12 11.49 15.20
CA GLU A 403 -1.02 10.61 15.42
C GLU A 403 -2.36 11.21 14.97
N GLN A 404 -2.55 12.52 15.17
CA GLN A 404 -3.79 13.19 14.74
C GLN A 404 -3.86 13.32 13.21
N VAL A 405 -2.72 13.56 12.56
CA VAL A 405 -2.66 13.60 11.09
C VAL A 405 -2.99 12.24 10.52
N TYR A 406 -2.45 11.16 11.07
CA TYR A 406 -2.68 9.80 10.60
C TYR A 406 -4.15 9.37 10.59
N GLN A 407 -4.95 9.91 11.53
CA GLN A 407 -6.40 9.63 11.58
C GLN A 407 -7.17 10.20 10.38
N PHE A 408 -6.65 11.25 9.75
CA PHE A 408 -7.31 11.94 8.64
C PHE A 408 -6.57 11.76 7.32
N ILE A 409 -5.24 11.66 7.36
CA ILE A 409 -4.34 11.54 6.21
C ILE A 409 -3.41 10.33 6.46
N PRO A 410 -3.88 9.12 6.22
CA PRO A 410 -3.10 7.90 6.48
C PRO A 410 -1.84 7.80 5.60
N GLY A 411 -1.79 8.53 4.49
CA GLY A 411 -0.65 8.61 3.60
C GLY A 411 0.64 9.05 4.28
N ASN A 412 0.58 9.89 5.32
CA ASN A 412 1.76 10.26 6.10
C ASN A 412 2.44 9.05 6.75
N ARG A 413 1.65 8.17 7.39
CA ARG A 413 2.16 6.93 8.00
C ARG A 413 2.73 6.00 6.94
N THR A 414 2.01 5.82 5.83
CA THR A 414 2.45 4.94 4.73
C THR A 414 3.74 5.46 4.10
N PHE A 415 3.88 6.77 3.91
CA PHE A 415 5.09 7.40 3.40
C PHE A 415 6.29 7.19 4.33
N LEU A 416 6.16 7.49 5.64
CA LEU A 416 7.23 7.28 6.61
C LEU A 416 7.61 5.80 6.77
N GLN A 417 6.61 4.92 6.80
CA GLN A 417 6.85 3.47 6.79
C GLN A 417 7.64 3.06 5.55
N GLY A 418 7.26 3.55 4.37
CA GLY A 418 7.95 3.30 3.12
C GLY A 418 9.41 3.75 3.15
N CYS A 419 9.66 4.98 3.60
CA CYS A 419 11.01 5.52 3.76
C CYS A 419 11.86 4.67 4.72
N ALA A 420 11.31 4.30 5.88
CA ALA A 420 12.03 3.53 6.87
C ALA A 420 12.33 2.08 6.40
N VAL A 421 11.38 1.43 5.74
CA VAL A 421 11.54 0.07 5.19
C VAL A 421 12.60 0.06 4.09
N SER A 422 12.54 1.03 3.17
CA SER A 422 13.54 1.17 2.10
C SER A 422 14.95 1.35 2.66
N LEU A 423 15.14 2.27 3.62
CA LEU A 423 16.43 2.51 4.25
C LEU A 423 16.94 1.31 5.06
N ALA A 424 16.06 0.60 5.76
CA ALA A 424 16.43 -0.59 6.51
C ALA A 424 16.89 -1.77 5.62
N GLY A 425 16.89 -1.59 4.30
CA GLY A 425 17.42 -2.57 3.35
C GLY A 425 16.49 -3.75 3.13
N ASP A 426 15.20 -3.53 3.10
CA ASP A 426 14.25 -4.57 2.73
C ASP A 426 14.08 -4.64 1.21
N ASP A 427 14.91 -5.44 0.55
CA ASP A 427 14.77 -5.77 -0.88
C ASP A 427 13.53 -6.66 -1.16
N SER A 428 12.80 -7.06 -0.12
CA SER A 428 11.64 -7.95 -0.27
C SER A 428 10.45 -7.29 -0.98
N GLY A 429 10.47 -5.97 -1.12
CA GLY A 429 9.42 -5.23 -1.82
C GLY A 429 8.02 -5.40 -1.19
N LEU A 430 7.96 -5.66 0.12
CA LEU A 430 6.71 -5.93 0.85
C LEU A 430 5.85 -4.71 1.14
N LEU A 431 6.22 -3.56 0.62
CA LEU A 431 5.33 -2.42 0.61
C LEU A 431 4.19 -2.71 -0.36
N ILE A 432 3.01 -2.98 0.18
CA ILE A 432 1.82 -3.34 -0.56
C ILE A 432 0.80 -2.22 -0.41
N ASP A 433 0.30 -1.77 -1.54
CA ASP A 433 -0.70 -0.72 -1.59
C ASP A 433 -2.06 -1.20 -1.06
N THR A 434 -2.80 -0.28 -0.48
CA THR A 434 -4.23 -0.49 -0.20
C THR A 434 -5.03 -0.37 -1.49
N LYS A 435 -6.17 -1.06 -1.55
CA LYS A 435 -7.02 -1.11 -2.75
C LYS A 435 -8.27 -0.26 -2.56
N ALA A 436 -8.56 0.61 -3.54
CA ALA A 436 -9.77 1.43 -3.51
C ALA A 436 -11.03 0.56 -3.50
N LEU A 437 -11.94 0.83 -2.56
CA LEU A 437 -13.23 0.14 -2.44
C LEU A 437 -14.29 0.71 -3.39
N GLU A 438 -14.19 1.98 -3.73
CA GLU A 438 -15.10 2.63 -4.66
C GLU A 438 -14.60 2.44 -6.09
N ALA A 439 -15.43 1.77 -6.91
CA ALA A 439 -15.20 1.78 -8.34
C ALA A 439 -15.51 3.20 -8.87
N GLU A 440 -14.59 3.84 -9.56
CA GLU A 440 -14.92 5.03 -10.30
C GLU A 440 -16.10 4.72 -11.24
N PRO A 441 -17.14 5.59 -11.30
CA PRO A 441 -18.24 5.35 -12.19
C PRO A 441 -17.73 5.28 -13.62
N ILE A 442 -17.94 4.13 -14.28
CA ILE A 442 -17.56 3.96 -15.69
C ILE A 442 -18.26 5.04 -16.50
N THR A 443 -17.57 6.11 -16.83
CA THR A 443 -18.06 7.17 -17.70
C THR A 443 -17.98 6.71 -19.14
N VAL A 444 -19.02 6.02 -19.59
CA VAL A 444 -19.14 5.65 -21.00
C VAL A 444 -19.54 6.88 -21.78
N ALA A 445 -18.69 7.38 -22.68
CA ALA A 445 -19.05 8.47 -23.56
C ALA A 445 -20.34 8.14 -24.32
N ALA A 446 -21.26 9.10 -24.44
CA ALA A 446 -22.58 8.89 -25.06
C ALA A 446 -22.50 8.25 -26.46
N SER A 447 -21.43 8.54 -27.22
CA SER A 447 -21.16 7.92 -28.53
C SER A 447 -20.81 6.44 -28.42
N GLN A 448 -20.07 6.02 -27.38
CA GLN A 448 -19.73 4.61 -27.12
C GLN A 448 -20.96 3.85 -26.63
N ALA A 449 -21.74 4.43 -25.70
CA ALA A 449 -23.00 3.83 -25.22
C ALA A 449 -23.98 3.57 -26.37
N THR A 450 -24.12 4.53 -27.30
CA THR A 450 -24.96 4.38 -28.49
C THR A 450 -24.43 3.25 -29.40
N THR A 451 -23.13 3.19 -29.62
CA THR A 451 -22.50 2.14 -30.46
C THR A 451 -22.68 0.77 -29.85
N LEU A 452 -22.41 0.60 -28.56
CA LEU A 452 -22.61 -0.65 -27.83
C LEU A 452 -24.07 -1.07 -27.83
N GLY A 453 -24.99 -0.13 -27.60
CA GLY A 453 -26.44 -0.38 -27.67
C GLY A 453 -26.85 -0.88 -29.06
N LEU A 454 -26.35 -0.28 -30.14
CA LEU A 454 -26.65 -0.71 -31.50
C LEU A 454 -26.11 -2.13 -31.78
N VAL A 455 -24.91 -2.43 -31.34
CA VAL A 455 -24.30 -3.76 -31.52
C VAL A 455 -25.09 -4.84 -30.76
N PHE A 456 -25.35 -4.63 -29.47
CA PHE A 456 -26.00 -5.67 -28.65
C PHE A 456 -27.49 -5.80 -28.89
N VAL A 457 -28.21 -4.69 -29.16
CA VAL A 457 -29.66 -4.71 -29.35
C VAL A 457 -30.08 -5.05 -30.76
N PHE A 458 -29.30 -4.70 -31.77
CA PHE A 458 -29.67 -4.89 -33.18
C PHE A 458 -28.76 -5.85 -33.93
N VAL A 459 -27.43 -5.65 -33.91
CA VAL A 459 -26.51 -6.42 -34.77
C VAL A 459 -26.45 -7.88 -34.33
N LEU A 460 -26.26 -8.12 -33.03
CA LEU A 460 -26.09 -9.47 -32.48
C LEU A 460 -27.39 -10.32 -32.61
N PRO A 461 -28.60 -9.84 -32.28
CA PRO A 461 -29.83 -10.57 -32.53
C PRO A 461 -30.10 -10.79 -34.02
N ALA A 462 -29.81 -9.81 -34.89
CA ALA A 462 -29.96 -9.98 -36.33
C ALA A 462 -29.04 -11.08 -36.87
N ALA A 463 -27.78 -11.14 -36.44
CA ALA A 463 -26.83 -12.18 -36.82
C ALA A 463 -27.32 -13.57 -36.40
N VAL A 464 -27.86 -13.70 -35.19
CA VAL A 464 -28.47 -14.97 -34.72
C VAL A 464 -29.69 -15.38 -35.57
N LEU A 465 -30.55 -14.43 -35.90
CA LEU A 465 -31.73 -14.68 -36.76
C LEU A 465 -31.29 -15.11 -38.18
N VAL A 466 -30.30 -14.45 -38.77
CA VAL A 466 -29.77 -14.81 -40.08
C VAL A 466 -29.14 -16.22 -40.05
N ALA A 467 -28.33 -16.54 -39.03
CA ALA A 467 -27.76 -17.87 -38.86
C ALA A 467 -28.85 -18.94 -38.70
N GLY A 468 -29.90 -18.65 -37.92
CA GLY A 468 -31.08 -19.53 -37.79
C GLY A 468 -31.81 -19.76 -39.11
N ALA A 469 -32.03 -18.69 -39.87
CA ALA A 469 -32.67 -18.76 -41.18
C ALA A 469 -31.85 -19.59 -42.19
N VAL A 470 -30.55 -19.40 -42.23
CA VAL A 470 -29.60 -20.18 -43.08
C VAL A 470 -29.70 -21.66 -42.73
N VAL A 471 -29.66 -22.01 -41.44
CA VAL A 471 -29.78 -23.42 -40.99
C VAL A 471 -31.13 -24.04 -41.44
N VAL A 472 -32.23 -23.30 -41.29
CA VAL A 472 -33.55 -23.75 -41.71
C VAL A 472 -33.61 -23.95 -43.23
N LEU A 473 -33.06 -23.03 -44.03
CA LEU A 473 -33.05 -23.13 -45.48
C LEU A 473 -32.17 -24.29 -45.96
N LEU A 474 -31.01 -24.52 -45.35
CA LEU A 474 -30.16 -25.68 -45.65
C LEU A 474 -30.82 -27.01 -45.28
N ARG A 475 -31.58 -27.07 -44.18
CA ARG A 475 -32.38 -28.26 -43.83
C ARG A 475 -33.56 -28.50 -44.74
N ARG A 476 -34.20 -27.48 -45.32
CA ARG A 476 -35.31 -27.64 -46.29
C ARG A 476 -34.81 -28.08 -47.67
N ARG A 477 -33.52 -27.86 -48.01
CA ARG A 477 -32.96 -28.28 -49.29
C ARG A 477 -32.38 -29.70 -49.27
N ARG A 478 -32.28 -30.34 -48.12
CA ARG A 478 -32.00 -31.78 -47.93
C ARG A 478 -33.30 -32.57 -47.69
#